data_19386eccd7709fb7147f97e81579c3f3
#
_entry.id   19386eccd7709fb7147f97e81579c3f3
#
_cell.length_a   1.000
_cell.length_b   1.000
_cell.length_c   1.000
_cell.angle_alpha   90.00
_cell.angle_beta   90.00
_cell.angle_gamma   90.00
#
_symmetry.space_group_name_H-M   'P 1'
#
loop_
_entity.id
_entity.type
_entity.pdbx_description
1 polymer ?
#
loop_
_entity_poly.entity_id
_entity_poly.type
_entity_poly.pdbx_seq_one_letter_code
_entity_poly.pdbx_strand_id
1 'polypeptide(L)'
;MNWKKNKLKNTQIISVINQKGGEGKTTTVINLGTALSFRKKKVLIIDLDPQGNATTGFGLSNNNNEKTIYDVLNGNYEFKDTISDTKIDNLKLVSSNVDLSGLEVETATESRRAFLLKDKIETFINDAKNDFDYIFIDCPPSLNLLTVMSLVVAKSLIVPLQAEFFALEGVSQLMK
;
A
#
# COMPACT_ATOMS: atom_id res chain seq x y z
N MET A 1 -34.00 -20.61 1.97
CA MET A 1 -33.14 -19.65 2.70
C MET A 1 -31.69 -19.98 2.36
N ASN A 2 -31.12 -19.31 1.34
CA ASN A 2 -29.79 -19.60 0.82
C ASN A 2 -28.74 -18.86 1.66
N TRP A 3 -28.11 -19.56 2.58
CA TRP A 3 -26.87 -19.12 3.24
C TRP A 3 -25.72 -19.22 2.22
N LYS A 4 -25.60 -18.25 1.30
CA LYS A 4 -24.31 -18.01 0.66
C LYS A 4 -23.37 -17.54 1.77
N LYS A 5 -22.53 -18.47 2.28
CA LYS A 5 -21.35 -18.11 3.07
C LYS A 5 -20.60 -17.03 2.29
N ASN A 6 -20.69 -15.78 2.75
CA ASN A 6 -19.72 -14.76 2.39
C ASN A 6 -18.35 -15.32 2.81
N LYS A 7 -17.67 -15.95 1.87
CA LYS A 7 -16.24 -16.14 1.97
C LYS A 7 -15.66 -14.72 1.92
N LEU A 8 -15.51 -14.12 3.09
CA LEU A 8 -14.59 -13.00 3.23
C LEU A 8 -13.30 -13.48 2.59
N LYS A 9 -12.94 -12.90 1.48
CA LYS A 9 -11.71 -13.23 0.78
C LYS A 9 -10.57 -13.10 1.77
N ASN A 10 -9.76 -14.11 1.86
CA ASN A 10 -8.64 -14.16 2.80
C ASN A 10 -7.43 -13.39 2.26
N THR A 11 -7.68 -12.23 1.64
CA THR A 11 -6.64 -11.33 1.13
C THR A 11 -5.72 -10.94 2.28
N GLN A 12 -4.43 -11.20 2.13
CA GLN A 12 -3.41 -10.78 3.08
C GLN A 12 -2.99 -9.35 2.76
N ILE A 13 -3.20 -8.43 3.71
CA ILE A 13 -2.79 -7.02 3.59
C ILE A 13 -1.54 -6.85 4.44
N ILE A 14 -0.44 -6.48 3.80
CA ILE A 14 0.89 -6.42 4.40
C ILE A 14 1.47 -5.04 4.19
N SER A 15 1.72 -4.29 5.26
CA SER A 15 2.45 -3.03 5.20
C SER A 15 3.94 -3.26 5.40
N VAL A 16 4.74 -2.62 4.54
CA VAL A 16 6.20 -2.65 4.63
C VAL A 16 6.67 -1.29 5.14
N ILE A 17 7.13 -1.26 6.36
CA ILE A 17 7.44 -0.03 7.10
C ILE A 17 8.85 -0.06 7.68
N ASN A 18 9.51 1.09 7.69
CA ASN A 18 10.68 1.40 8.51
C ASN A 18 10.87 2.92 8.52
N GLN A 19 11.18 3.50 9.68
CA GLN A 19 11.40 4.95 9.82
C GLN A 19 12.67 5.41 9.08
N LYS A 20 13.67 4.55 8.98
CA LYS A 20 14.94 4.86 8.33
C LYS A 20 14.78 4.76 6.80
N GLY A 21 15.24 5.79 6.09
CA GLY A 21 15.35 5.77 4.64
C GLY A 21 16.44 4.79 4.18
N GLY A 22 16.28 4.20 2.99
CA GLY A 22 17.31 3.32 2.43
C GLY A 22 17.33 1.88 2.95
N GLU A 23 16.48 1.51 3.91
CA GLU A 23 16.44 0.16 4.53
C GLU A 23 15.73 -0.90 3.65
N GLY A 24 15.49 -0.61 2.39
CA GLY A 24 14.98 -1.60 1.44
C GLY A 24 13.48 -1.87 1.49
N LYS A 25 12.64 -0.96 2.00
CA LYS A 25 11.17 -1.09 1.99
C LYS A 25 10.65 -1.35 0.58
N THR A 26 10.83 -0.41 -0.32
CA THR A 26 10.39 -0.50 -1.72
C THR A 26 10.99 -1.71 -2.43
N THR A 27 12.29 -1.98 -2.22
CA THR A 27 12.95 -3.17 -2.77
C THR A 27 12.29 -4.47 -2.28
N THR A 28 11.92 -4.54 -1.02
CA THR A 28 11.22 -5.69 -0.44
C THR A 28 9.84 -5.87 -1.07
N VAL A 29 9.08 -4.78 -1.19
CA VAL A 29 7.73 -4.81 -1.82
C VAL A 29 7.81 -5.29 -3.26
N ILE A 30 8.71 -4.72 -4.06
CA ILE A 30 8.87 -5.07 -5.48
C ILE A 30 9.27 -6.55 -5.61
N ASN A 31 10.32 -6.97 -4.90
CA ASN A 31 10.85 -8.32 -5.04
C ASN A 31 9.89 -9.39 -4.52
N LEU A 32 9.28 -9.18 -3.35
CA LEU A 32 8.35 -10.14 -2.77
C LEU A 32 7.05 -10.22 -3.57
N GLY A 33 6.51 -9.08 -4.00
CA GLY A 33 5.33 -9.02 -4.86
C GLY A 33 5.58 -9.74 -6.18
N THR A 34 6.72 -9.51 -6.81
CA THR A 34 7.13 -10.19 -8.05
C THR A 34 7.30 -11.71 -7.83
N ALA A 35 7.98 -12.13 -6.77
CA ALA A 35 8.18 -13.54 -6.48
C ALA A 35 6.87 -14.29 -6.25
N LEU A 36 5.90 -13.68 -5.57
CA LEU A 36 4.57 -14.26 -5.36
C LEU A 36 3.77 -14.33 -6.66
N SER A 37 3.86 -13.32 -7.53
CA SER A 37 3.17 -13.33 -8.82
C SER A 37 3.68 -14.44 -9.73
N PHE A 38 4.98 -14.74 -9.73
CA PHE A 38 5.55 -15.92 -10.41
C PHE A 38 5.04 -17.24 -9.84
N ARG A 39 4.61 -17.25 -8.57
CA ARG A 39 3.91 -18.38 -7.94
C ARG A 39 2.40 -18.39 -8.23
N LYS A 40 1.96 -17.65 -9.23
CA LYS A 40 0.55 -17.54 -9.67
C LYS A 40 -0.37 -16.94 -8.59
N LYS A 41 0.18 -16.18 -7.63
CA LYS A 41 -0.61 -15.40 -6.70
C LYS A 41 -0.99 -14.07 -7.34
N LYS A 42 -2.22 -13.65 -7.10
CA LYS A 42 -2.69 -12.32 -7.54
C LYS A 42 -2.25 -11.28 -6.51
N VAL A 43 -1.38 -10.40 -6.93
CA VAL A 43 -0.74 -9.39 -6.08
C VAL A 43 -1.15 -7.99 -6.51
N LEU A 44 -1.53 -7.18 -5.54
CA LEU A 44 -1.67 -5.74 -5.70
C LEU A 44 -0.62 -5.05 -4.84
N ILE A 45 0.09 -4.10 -5.41
CA ILE A 45 0.97 -3.20 -4.68
C ILE A 45 0.30 -1.82 -4.63
N ILE A 46 0.29 -1.21 -3.46
CA ILE A 46 -0.12 0.17 -3.25
C ILE A 46 1.12 0.95 -2.87
N ASP A 47 1.56 1.85 -3.75
CA ASP A 47 2.62 2.79 -3.44
C ASP A 47 2.02 3.92 -2.60
N LEU A 48 2.40 4.03 -1.34
CA LEU A 48 1.92 5.04 -0.40
C LEU A 48 3.01 6.07 -0.06
N ASP A 49 4.16 6.00 -0.74
CA ASP A 49 5.23 6.99 -0.61
C ASP A 49 5.05 8.10 -1.66
N PRO A 50 4.94 9.38 -1.27
CA PRO A 50 4.87 10.50 -2.21
C PRO A 50 6.03 10.57 -3.21
N GLN A 51 7.17 9.94 -2.91
CA GLN A 51 8.30 9.84 -3.83
C GLN A 51 8.04 8.89 -5.01
N GLY A 52 7.06 8.01 -4.94
CA GLY A 52 6.66 7.13 -6.03
C GLY A 52 7.74 6.13 -6.45
N ASN A 53 8.55 5.65 -5.50
CA ASN A 53 9.68 4.77 -5.82
C ASN A 53 9.22 3.39 -6.31
N ALA A 54 8.15 2.82 -5.77
CA ALA A 54 7.58 1.58 -6.28
C ALA A 54 6.95 1.80 -7.66
N THR A 55 6.26 2.92 -7.86
CA THR A 55 5.67 3.34 -9.13
C THR A 55 6.74 3.39 -10.23
N THR A 56 7.84 4.08 -9.97
CA THR A 56 8.99 4.16 -10.89
C THR A 56 9.63 2.80 -11.11
N GLY A 57 9.78 2.00 -10.06
CA GLY A 57 10.38 0.67 -10.11
C GLY A 57 9.65 -0.32 -11.02
N PHE A 58 8.34 -0.15 -11.20
CA PHE A 58 7.54 -0.92 -12.17
C PHE A 58 7.46 -0.26 -13.56
N GLY A 59 8.17 0.85 -13.77
CA GLY A 59 8.20 1.56 -15.06
C GLY A 59 6.90 2.29 -15.38
N LEU A 60 6.06 2.54 -14.38
CA LEU A 60 4.91 3.43 -14.50
C LEU A 60 5.45 4.84 -14.26
N SER A 61 5.44 5.67 -15.31
CA SER A 61 5.87 7.06 -15.19
C SER A 61 4.76 7.88 -14.57
N ASN A 62 5.13 8.88 -13.76
CA ASN A 62 4.24 9.91 -13.24
C ASN A 62 3.71 10.78 -14.41
N ASN A 63 2.89 10.21 -15.28
CA ASN A 63 2.18 11.00 -16.27
C ASN A 63 1.12 11.82 -15.53
N ASN A 64 1.09 13.13 -15.77
CA ASN A 64 0.18 14.08 -15.11
C ASN A 64 -1.32 13.76 -15.25
N ASN A 65 -1.69 12.67 -15.92
CA ASN A 65 -3.05 12.21 -16.14
C ASN A 65 -3.33 10.82 -15.51
N GLU A 66 -2.39 10.23 -14.78
CA GLU A 66 -2.63 8.96 -14.10
C GLU A 66 -3.36 9.20 -12.78
N LYS A 67 -4.40 8.42 -12.56
CA LYS A 67 -5.11 8.36 -11.28
C LYS A 67 -4.26 7.60 -10.27
N THR A 68 -4.08 8.17 -9.10
CA THR A 68 -3.17 7.65 -8.08
C THR A 68 -3.92 7.31 -6.79
N ILE A 69 -3.19 6.78 -5.80
CA ILE A 69 -3.75 6.55 -4.47
C ILE A 69 -4.23 7.85 -3.80
N TYR A 70 -3.61 9.00 -4.13
CA TYR A 70 -4.07 10.31 -3.65
C TYR A 70 -5.51 10.58 -4.07
N ASP A 71 -5.84 10.32 -5.34
CA ASP A 71 -7.19 10.54 -5.88
C ASP A 71 -8.25 9.66 -5.21
N VAL A 72 -7.87 8.45 -4.82
CA VAL A 72 -8.75 7.55 -4.05
C VAL A 72 -9.00 8.09 -2.65
N LEU A 73 -7.92 8.52 -1.96
CA LEU A 73 -8.00 9.01 -0.58
C LEU A 73 -8.72 10.35 -0.50
N ASN A 74 -8.59 11.19 -1.52
CA ASN A 74 -9.31 12.47 -1.64
C ASN A 74 -10.75 12.30 -2.13
N GLY A 75 -11.17 11.07 -2.49
CA GLY A 75 -12.54 10.77 -2.89
C GLY A 75 -12.89 11.10 -4.35
N ASN A 76 -11.91 11.47 -5.17
CA ASN A 76 -12.11 11.83 -6.58
C ASN A 76 -12.39 10.62 -7.47
N TYR A 77 -11.83 9.44 -7.10
CA TYR A 77 -11.96 8.20 -7.87
C TYR A 77 -12.21 6.99 -6.98
N GLU A 78 -12.82 5.97 -7.58
CA GLU A 78 -12.95 4.65 -6.96
C GLU A 78 -11.61 3.92 -6.99
N PHE A 79 -11.35 3.08 -5.99
CA PHE A 79 -10.09 2.33 -5.89
C PHE A 79 -9.77 1.52 -7.16
N LYS A 80 -10.80 0.88 -7.75
CA LYS A 80 -10.65 0.08 -8.98
C LYS A 80 -10.16 0.88 -10.21
N ASP A 81 -10.45 2.19 -10.24
CA ASP A 81 -10.12 3.06 -11.38
C ASP A 81 -8.66 3.51 -11.39
N THR A 82 -7.93 3.23 -10.30
CA THR A 82 -6.52 3.61 -10.12
C THR A 82 -5.56 2.42 -10.26
N ILE A 83 -6.11 1.21 -10.49
CA ILE A 83 -5.29 0.01 -10.61
C ILE A 83 -4.73 -0.09 -12.01
N SER A 84 -3.41 -0.08 -12.11
CA SER A 84 -2.65 -0.24 -13.35
C SER A 84 -2.06 -1.65 -13.49
N ASP A 85 -2.04 -2.15 -14.72
CA ASP A 85 -1.31 -3.36 -15.05
C ASP A 85 0.20 -3.08 -15.05
N THR A 86 0.98 -4.04 -14.57
CA THR A 86 2.44 -4.01 -14.69
C THR A 86 2.89 -4.94 -15.83
N LYS A 87 4.19 -4.91 -16.16
CA LYS A 87 4.79 -5.88 -17.12
C LYS A 87 4.90 -7.30 -16.55
N ILE A 88 4.46 -7.52 -15.31
CA ILE A 88 4.56 -8.80 -14.62
C ILE A 88 3.15 -9.38 -14.47
N ASP A 89 2.94 -10.58 -15.01
CA ASP A 89 1.67 -11.28 -14.90
C ASP A 89 1.24 -11.46 -13.44
N ASN A 90 -0.05 -11.30 -13.16
CA ASN A 90 -0.66 -11.40 -11.84
C ASN A 90 -0.21 -10.34 -10.82
N LEU A 91 0.50 -9.31 -11.25
CA LEU A 91 0.91 -8.18 -10.42
C LEU A 91 0.35 -6.87 -10.97
N LYS A 92 -0.36 -6.16 -10.12
CA LYS A 92 -0.92 -4.83 -10.42
C LYS A 92 -0.42 -3.81 -9.39
N LEU A 93 -0.50 -2.55 -9.77
CA LEU A 93 -0.05 -1.44 -8.94
C LEU A 93 -1.11 -0.34 -8.86
N VAL A 94 -1.26 0.28 -7.69
CA VAL A 94 -1.84 1.60 -7.51
C VAL A 94 -0.68 2.56 -7.30
N SER A 95 -0.51 3.49 -8.23
CA SER A 95 0.61 4.44 -8.24
C SER A 95 0.46 5.54 -7.21
N SER A 96 1.58 6.19 -6.89
CA SER A 96 1.68 7.37 -6.05
C SER A 96 2.17 8.57 -6.85
N ASN A 97 1.95 9.76 -6.29
CA ASN A 97 2.54 11.00 -6.78
C ASN A 97 2.82 11.97 -5.62
N VAL A 98 3.47 13.10 -5.93
CA VAL A 98 3.86 14.11 -4.94
C VAL A 98 2.67 14.75 -4.21
N ASP A 99 1.48 14.78 -4.83
CA ASP A 99 0.27 15.38 -4.25
C ASP A 99 -0.14 14.68 -2.95
N LEU A 100 0.23 13.39 -2.82
CA LEU A 100 -0.01 12.61 -1.60
C LEU A 100 0.61 13.24 -0.34
N SER A 101 1.67 14.06 -0.48
CA SER A 101 2.26 14.81 0.65
C SER A 101 1.32 15.88 1.23
N GLY A 102 0.35 16.37 0.46
CA GLY A 102 -0.65 17.34 0.91
C GLY A 102 -1.77 16.74 1.77
N LEU A 103 -1.99 15.44 1.65
CA LEU A 103 -3.15 14.76 2.24
C LEU A 103 -3.29 14.97 3.76
N GLU A 104 -2.17 15.01 4.49
CA GLU A 104 -2.19 15.20 5.94
C GLU A 104 -2.78 16.55 6.35
N VAL A 105 -2.49 17.60 5.59
CA VAL A 105 -3.02 18.96 5.81
C VAL A 105 -4.46 19.04 5.35
N GLU A 106 -4.77 18.49 4.19
CA GLU A 106 -6.11 18.52 3.59
C GLU A 106 -7.14 17.80 4.46
N THR A 107 -6.75 16.70 5.10
CA THR A 107 -7.61 15.89 5.97
C THR A 107 -7.51 16.26 7.46
N ALA A 108 -6.83 17.36 7.82
CA ALA A 108 -6.56 17.70 9.22
C ALA A 108 -7.80 17.80 10.10
N THR A 109 -8.93 18.23 9.53
CA THR A 109 -10.22 18.36 10.23
C THR A 109 -11.04 17.07 10.27
N GLU A 110 -10.65 16.03 9.54
CA GLU A 110 -11.38 14.79 9.47
C GLU A 110 -11.07 13.89 10.67
N SER A 111 -12.05 13.62 11.50
CA SER A 111 -11.88 12.78 12.71
C SER A 111 -11.50 11.33 12.39
N ARG A 112 -11.83 10.83 11.20
CA ARG A 112 -11.56 9.46 10.76
C ARG A 112 -10.42 9.34 9.73
N ARG A 113 -9.61 10.38 9.56
CA ARG A 113 -8.55 10.42 8.54
C ARG A 113 -7.61 9.19 8.55
N ALA A 114 -7.30 8.64 9.71
CA ALA A 114 -6.46 7.45 9.83
C ALA A 114 -7.11 6.17 9.24
N PHE A 115 -8.43 6.16 9.04
CA PHE A 115 -9.18 5.02 8.53
C PHE A 115 -9.52 5.13 7.04
N LEU A 116 -9.20 6.23 6.38
CA LEU A 116 -9.54 6.45 4.97
C LEU A 116 -9.08 5.31 4.06
N LEU A 117 -7.80 4.93 4.17
CA LEU A 117 -7.25 3.84 3.36
C LEU A 117 -7.94 2.50 3.66
N LYS A 118 -8.22 2.22 4.94
CA LYS A 118 -8.93 1.01 5.35
C LYS A 118 -10.32 0.94 4.75
N ASP A 119 -11.11 2.01 4.87
CA ASP A 119 -12.48 2.07 4.38
C ASP A 119 -12.52 1.85 2.85
N LYS A 120 -11.54 2.43 2.11
CA LYS A 120 -11.41 2.25 0.65
C LYS A 120 -11.00 0.83 0.26
N ILE A 121 -10.01 0.25 0.94
CA ILE A 121 -9.56 -1.13 0.66
C ILE A 121 -10.64 -2.14 1.03
N GLU A 122 -11.31 -2.00 2.18
CA GLU A 122 -12.38 -2.91 2.59
C GLU A 122 -13.55 -2.89 1.60
N THR A 123 -13.96 -1.71 1.15
CA THR A 123 -14.98 -1.57 0.10
C THR A 123 -14.56 -2.29 -1.18
N PHE A 124 -13.30 -2.11 -1.59
CA PHE A 124 -12.76 -2.71 -2.79
C PHE A 124 -12.68 -4.24 -2.72
N ILE A 125 -12.15 -4.83 -1.64
CA ILE A 125 -12.00 -6.29 -1.52
C ILE A 125 -13.32 -7.02 -1.29
N ASN A 126 -14.36 -6.33 -0.81
CA ASN A 126 -15.71 -6.89 -0.64
C ASN A 126 -16.44 -7.06 -1.98
N ASP A 127 -16.03 -6.38 -3.04
CA ASP A 127 -16.52 -6.67 -4.38
C ASP A 127 -15.92 -8.00 -4.87
N ALA A 128 -16.79 -8.97 -5.17
CA ALA A 128 -16.41 -10.32 -5.58
C ALA A 128 -15.54 -10.36 -6.87
N LYS A 129 -15.52 -9.29 -7.66
CA LYS A 129 -14.71 -9.16 -8.87
C LYS A 129 -13.23 -8.89 -8.58
N ASN A 130 -12.94 -8.33 -7.39
CA ASN A 130 -11.60 -7.93 -7.00
C ASN A 130 -10.93 -9.08 -6.23
N ASP A 131 -10.13 -9.88 -6.94
CA ASP A 131 -9.59 -11.15 -6.44
C ASP A 131 -8.06 -11.10 -6.30
N PHE A 132 -7.58 -10.51 -5.19
CA PHE A 132 -6.18 -10.50 -4.83
C PHE A 132 -5.90 -11.44 -3.65
N ASP A 133 -4.82 -12.22 -3.75
CA ASP A 133 -4.30 -13.03 -2.64
C ASP A 133 -3.54 -12.14 -1.64
N TYR A 134 -2.78 -11.17 -2.17
CA TYR A 134 -1.93 -10.28 -1.40
C TYR A 134 -2.11 -8.83 -1.83
N ILE A 135 -2.11 -7.93 -0.84
CA ILE A 135 -1.98 -6.49 -1.02
C ILE A 135 -0.76 -6.05 -0.22
N PHE A 136 0.26 -5.53 -0.89
CA PHE A 136 1.42 -4.91 -0.26
C PHE A 136 1.27 -3.40 -0.26
N ILE A 137 1.60 -2.76 0.85
CA ILE A 137 1.60 -1.31 0.98
C ILE A 137 3.05 -0.86 1.21
N ASP A 138 3.62 -0.13 0.24
CA ASP A 138 4.93 0.50 0.37
C ASP A 138 4.80 1.85 1.07
N CYS A 139 5.41 2.00 2.24
CA CYS A 139 5.22 3.15 3.10
C CYS A 139 6.40 4.12 3.04
N PRO A 140 6.16 5.44 3.23
CA PRO A 140 7.23 6.42 3.33
C PRO A 140 8.14 6.18 4.55
N PRO A 141 9.37 6.73 4.55
CA PRO A 141 10.32 6.61 5.67
C PRO A 141 9.99 7.58 6.82
N SER A 142 8.74 7.58 7.29
CA SER A 142 8.29 8.48 8.36
C SER A 142 7.08 7.89 9.08
N LEU A 143 6.88 8.23 10.35
CA LEU A 143 5.65 7.89 11.09
C LEU A 143 4.62 9.02 10.96
N ASN A 144 4.26 9.35 9.74
CA ASN A 144 3.23 10.32 9.40
C ASN A 144 1.84 9.66 9.27
N LEU A 145 0.84 10.44 8.87
CA LEU A 145 -0.52 9.98 8.67
C LEU A 145 -0.60 8.79 7.69
N LEU A 146 0.17 8.81 6.60
CA LEU A 146 0.17 7.74 5.60
C LEU A 146 0.60 6.39 6.19
N THR A 147 1.67 6.40 6.98
CA THR A 147 2.12 5.19 7.69
C THR A 147 1.07 4.72 8.70
N VAL A 148 0.43 5.62 9.44
CA VAL A 148 -0.67 5.27 10.35
C VAL A 148 -1.84 4.65 9.58
N MET A 149 -2.24 5.20 8.45
CA MET A 149 -3.28 4.63 7.59
C MET A 149 -2.94 3.20 7.15
N SER A 150 -1.67 2.96 6.78
CA SER A 150 -1.22 1.62 6.38
C SER A 150 -1.28 0.62 7.52
N LEU A 151 -0.90 1.04 8.73
CA LEU A 151 -0.96 0.20 9.95
C LEU A 151 -2.40 -0.16 10.34
N VAL A 152 -3.33 0.77 10.19
CA VAL A 152 -4.76 0.57 10.53
C VAL A 152 -5.41 -0.50 9.66
N VAL A 153 -4.97 -0.66 8.41
CA VAL A 153 -5.55 -1.64 7.47
C VAL A 153 -4.77 -2.95 7.41
N ALA A 154 -3.50 -2.94 7.80
CA ALA A 154 -2.62 -4.11 7.68
C ALA A 154 -3.04 -5.25 8.60
N LYS A 155 -2.96 -6.48 8.07
CA LYS A 155 -3.06 -7.73 8.84
C LYS A 155 -1.71 -8.23 9.32
N SER A 156 -0.64 -7.79 8.64
CA SER A 156 0.75 -8.16 8.96
C SER A 156 1.69 -7.03 8.58
N LEU A 157 2.84 -6.99 9.24
CA LEU A 157 3.89 -6.01 9.00
C LEU A 157 5.17 -6.72 8.57
N ILE A 158 5.89 -6.09 7.64
CA ILE A 158 7.28 -6.43 7.32
C ILE A 158 8.11 -5.18 7.66
N VAL A 159 9.12 -5.37 8.48
CA VAL A 159 10.09 -4.33 8.83
C VAL A 159 11.45 -4.77 8.30
N PRO A 160 11.86 -4.31 7.10
CA PRO A 160 13.19 -4.61 6.58
C PRO A 160 14.24 -3.97 7.49
N LEU A 161 15.26 -4.74 7.83
CA LEU A 161 16.35 -4.29 8.69
C LEU A 161 17.69 -4.62 8.03
N GLN A 162 18.57 -3.63 7.95
CA GLN A 162 19.98 -3.88 7.66
C GLN A 162 20.66 -4.26 8.98
N ALA A 163 21.60 -5.21 8.92
CA ALA A 163 22.36 -5.67 10.09
C ALA A 163 23.43 -4.63 10.49
N GLU A 164 22.98 -3.43 10.84
CA GLU A 164 23.80 -2.33 11.33
C GLU A 164 23.61 -2.14 12.83
N PHE A 165 24.60 -1.54 13.49
CA PHE A 165 24.62 -1.34 14.95
C PHE A 165 23.38 -0.60 15.47
N PHE A 166 22.85 0.37 14.73
CA PHE A 166 21.68 1.18 15.13
C PHE A 166 20.33 0.62 14.65
N ALA A 167 20.28 -0.51 13.96
CA ALA A 167 19.04 -1.06 13.44
C ALA A 167 18.04 -1.46 14.54
N LEU A 168 18.55 -1.95 15.68
CA LEU A 168 17.76 -2.35 16.84
C LEU A 168 17.09 -1.15 17.53
N GLU A 169 17.70 0.03 17.49
CA GLU A 169 17.15 1.25 18.07
C GLU A 169 15.89 1.70 17.30
N GLY A 170 15.94 1.64 15.96
CA GLY A 170 14.79 1.94 15.10
C GLY A 170 13.59 1.02 15.34
N VAL A 171 13.83 -0.29 15.56
CA VAL A 171 12.76 -1.24 15.92
C VAL A 171 12.16 -0.94 17.28
N SER A 172 13.01 -0.60 18.26
CA SER A 172 12.55 -0.26 19.62
C SER A 172 11.65 0.98 19.64
N GLN A 173 11.89 1.96 18.75
CA GLN A 173 11.01 3.12 18.60
C GLN A 173 9.68 2.78 17.91
N LEU A 174 9.67 1.81 17.02
CA LEU A 174 8.49 1.37 16.28
C LEU A 174 7.53 0.52 17.15
N MET A 175 8.06 -0.07 18.22
CA MET A 175 7.32 -0.94 19.15
C MET A 175 6.73 -0.18 20.35
N LYS A 176 7.03 1.11 20.51
CA LYS A 176 6.47 2.00 21.53
C LYS A 176 5.25 2.74 21.03
#